data_2936f5195b0d9639db0226000bbd2920
#
_entry.id   2936f5195b0d9639db0226000bbd2920
#
_cell.length_a   1.000
_cell.length_b   1.000
_cell.length_c   1.000
_cell.angle_alpha   90.00
_cell.angle_beta   90.00
_cell.angle_gamma   90.00
#
_symmetry.space_group_name_H-M   'P 1'
#
loop_
_entity.id
_entity.type
_entity.pdbx_description
1 polymer ?
#
loop_
_entity_poly.entity_id
_entity_poly.type
_entity_poly.pdbx_seq_one_letter_code
_entity_poly.pdbx_strand_id
1 'polypeptide(L)'
;MGGAPAPGTQAIPPGMMQKGNILFSKADVIDYEIIGDDMQMVEIVLDPGESVIAEAGAMNYMEAAIKMETVFGDGSGADANKGLGGKLLSAGKRAMIGEGLFMTVFQNIDPANQAKVAFAAPYPGKIIPVDLDTFDQTLICQKSAFLCAAKGVNIDLYLQKKLGAGLFGGEGFIMQRLTGDGVVFLNAGGTIIKKQLAEGEMIKIDTGCLVAMSETVDYDVALQNDI
;
A
#
# COMPACT_ATOMS: atom_id res chain seq x y z
N MET A 1 1.88 -40.01 -34.50
CA MET A 1 1.49 -38.61 -34.41
C MET A 1 1.66 -38.17 -32.94
N GLY A 2 2.80 -37.56 -32.65
CA GLY A 2 3.09 -37.07 -31.29
C GLY A 2 2.53 -35.65 -31.14
N GLY A 3 1.54 -35.53 -30.26
CA GLY A 3 1.04 -34.20 -29.88
C GLY A 3 2.12 -33.41 -29.14
N ALA A 4 2.34 -32.17 -29.53
CA ALA A 4 3.21 -31.25 -28.82
C ALA A 4 2.67 -31.03 -27.39
N PRO A 5 3.54 -30.97 -26.37
CA PRO A 5 3.11 -30.66 -25.01
C PRO A 5 2.54 -29.24 -24.97
N ALA A 6 1.44 -29.04 -24.23
CA ALA A 6 0.86 -27.73 -23.96
C ALA A 6 1.92 -26.80 -23.33
N PRO A 7 1.88 -25.48 -23.57
CA PRO A 7 2.83 -24.56 -22.97
C PRO A 7 2.74 -24.66 -21.45
N GLY A 8 3.85 -25.04 -20.83
CA GLY A 8 3.94 -25.32 -19.42
C GLY A 8 3.60 -24.10 -18.59
N THR A 9 2.62 -24.23 -17.72
CA THR A 9 2.40 -23.35 -16.60
C THR A 9 3.68 -23.37 -15.76
N GLN A 10 4.45 -22.29 -15.77
CA GLN A 10 5.62 -22.19 -14.90
C GLN A 10 5.14 -22.29 -13.45
N ALA A 11 5.72 -23.21 -12.69
CA ALA A 11 5.38 -23.34 -11.27
C ALA A 11 5.69 -22.02 -10.55
N ILE A 12 4.74 -21.53 -9.76
CA ILE A 12 4.93 -20.32 -8.94
C ILE A 12 6.01 -20.65 -7.91
N PRO A 13 7.08 -19.83 -7.77
CA PRO A 13 8.13 -20.05 -6.79
C PRO A 13 7.56 -20.08 -5.36
N PRO A 14 8.19 -20.80 -4.40
CA PRO A 14 7.77 -20.78 -3.00
C PRO A 14 7.77 -19.35 -2.45
N GLY A 15 6.71 -18.97 -1.71
CA GLY A 15 6.54 -17.62 -1.15
C GLY A 15 6.09 -16.56 -2.15
N MET A 16 5.73 -16.94 -3.38
CA MET A 16 5.16 -16.04 -4.37
C MET A 16 3.70 -16.41 -4.66
N MET A 17 2.91 -15.40 -5.01
CA MET A 17 1.54 -15.53 -5.50
C MET A 17 1.43 -14.95 -6.91
N GLN A 18 0.38 -15.29 -7.64
CA GLN A 18 0.16 -14.81 -9.00
C GLN A 18 -1.27 -14.30 -9.16
N LYS A 19 -1.40 -13.09 -9.70
CA LYS A 19 -2.66 -12.52 -10.18
C LYS A 19 -2.52 -12.17 -11.65
N GLY A 20 -3.20 -12.89 -12.52
CA GLY A 20 -2.99 -12.75 -13.98
C GLY A 20 -1.54 -13.06 -14.35
N ASN A 21 -0.82 -12.11 -14.93
CA ASN A 21 0.58 -12.24 -15.29
C ASN A 21 1.55 -11.61 -14.26
N ILE A 22 1.06 -11.17 -13.11
CA ILE A 22 1.86 -10.51 -12.07
C ILE A 22 2.17 -11.52 -10.98
N LEU A 23 3.46 -11.63 -10.62
CA LEU A 23 3.93 -12.37 -9.46
C LEU A 23 4.24 -11.38 -8.34
N PHE A 24 3.80 -11.67 -7.12
CA PHE A 24 4.10 -10.88 -5.92
C PHE A 24 4.44 -11.82 -4.75
N SER A 25 5.17 -11.29 -3.77
CA SER A 25 5.51 -12.03 -2.56
C SER A 25 4.26 -12.27 -1.72
N LYS A 26 4.18 -13.45 -1.08
CA LYS A 26 3.19 -13.67 -0.03
C LYS A 26 3.48 -12.70 1.13
N ALA A 27 2.45 -12.05 1.64
CA ALA A 27 2.59 -11.16 2.78
C ALA A 27 2.79 -11.92 4.09
N ASP A 28 3.47 -11.28 5.05
CA ASP A 28 3.55 -11.77 6.42
C ASP A 28 2.14 -11.72 7.05
N VAL A 29 1.82 -12.71 7.88
CA VAL A 29 0.56 -12.75 8.64
C VAL A 29 0.83 -12.10 9.99
N ILE A 30 0.36 -10.89 10.17
CA ILE A 30 0.64 -10.09 11.36
C ILE A 30 -0.59 -9.96 12.27
N ASP A 31 -0.37 -10.05 13.57
CA ASP A 31 -1.38 -9.77 14.59
C ASP A 31 -1.36 -8.27 14.96
N TYR A 32 -2.51 -7.72 15.33
CA TYR A 32 -2.60 -6.30 15.68
C TYR A 32 -3.73 -5.99 16.65
N GLU A 33 -3.58 -4.85 17.34
CA GLU A 33 -4.61 -4.24 18.16
C GLU A 33 -4.76 -2.75 17.80
N ILE A 34 -6.01 -2.27 17.68
CA ILE A 34 -6.30 -0.85 17.49
C ILE A 34 -6.64 -0.26 18.86
N ILE A 35 -5.86 0.74 19.26
CA ILE A 35 -5.93 1.37 20.58
C ILE A 35 -6.41 2.82 20.42
N GLY A 36 -7.29 3.26 21.31
CA GLY A 36 -7.82 4.62 21.35
C GLY A 36 -9.15 4.79 20.63
N ASP A 37 -9.76 5.94 20.83
CA ASP A 37 -11.08 6.28 20.27
C ASP A 37 -10.97 7.32 19.15
N ASP A 38 -10.84 8.61 19.47
CA ASP A 38 -10.81 9.68 18.46
C ASP A 38 -9.45 9.88 17.80
N MET A 39 -8.39 9.45 18.49
CA MET A 39 -7.03 9.36 17.98
C MET A 39 -6.57 7.93 18.14
N GLN A 40 -6.60 7.18 17.07
CA GLN A 40 -6.26 5.76 17.13
C GLN A 40 -4.80 5.52 16.73
N MET A 41 -4.22 4.50 17.35
CA MET A 41 -2.97 3.88 16.94
C MET A 41 -3.18 2.39 16.71
N VAL A 42 -2.36 1.79 15.87
CA VAL A 42 -2.29 0.33 15.73
C VAL A 42 -0.99 -0.16 16.35
N GLU A 43 -1.09 -1.09 17.28
CA GLU A 43 0.02 -1.88 17.78
C GLU A 43 0.06 -3.19 17.01
N ILE A 44 1.18 -3.47 16.35
CA ILE A 44 1.40 -4.69 15.58
C ILE A 44 2.32 -5.60 16.36
N VAL A 45 1.92 -6.87 16.47
CA VAL A 45 2.71 -7.94 17.07
C VAL A 45 3.33 -8.75 15.97
N LEU A 46 4.66 -8.83 15.95
CA LEU A 46 5.43 -9.54 14.94
C LEU A 46 6.04 -10.80 15.54
N ASP A 47 5.79 -11.93 14.91
CA ASP A 47 6.49 -13.18 15.19
C ASP A 47 7.97 -13.10 14.78
N PRO A 48 8.83 -14.03 15.23
CA PRO A 48 10.23 -14.07 14.82
C PRO A 48 10.41 -14.05 13.30
N GLY A 49 11.08 -13.01 12.79
CA GLY A 49 11.36 -12.83 11.37
C GLY A 49 10.30 -12.07 10.59
N GLU A 50 9.09 -11.91 11.12
CA GLU A 50 8.02 -11.12 10.47
C GLU A 50 8.36 -9.64 10.41
N SER A 51 7.70 -8.95 9.48
CA SER A 51 7.96 -7.55 9.23
C SER A 51 6.70 -6.79 8.83
N VAL A 52 6.72 -5.51 9.11
CA VAL A 52 5.73 -4.53 8.64
C VAL A 52 6.45 -3.41 7.91
N ILE A 53 5.82 -2.86 6.88
CA ILE A 53 6.27 -1.66 6.19
C ILE A 53 5.37 -0.49 6.56
N ALA A 54 5.97 0.68 6.76
CA ALA A 54 5.22 1.88 7.13
C ALA A 54 5.77 3.12 6.42
N GLU A 55 4.93 4.15 6.33
CA GLU A 55 5.35 5.46 5.86
C GLU A 55 6.34 6.08 6.86
N ALA A 56 7.30 6.87 6.34
CA ALA A 56 8.26 7.55 7.18
C ALA A 56 7.56 8.49 8.20
N GLY A 57 7.91 8.35 9.48
CA GLY A 57 7.33 9.18 10.55
C GLY A 57 6.05 8.66 11.18
N ALA A 58 5.51 7.53 10.70
CA ALA A 58 4.29 6.93 11.27
C ALA A 58 4.53 6.16 12.59
N MET A 59 5.77 5.75 12.87
CA MET A 59 6.12 4.95 14.06
C MET A 59 6.06 5.79 15.34
N ASN A 60 5.33 5.28 16.34
CA ASN A 60 5.21 5.89 17.66
C ASN A 60 6.23 5.31 18.64
N TYR A 61 6.28 3.99 18.73
CA TYR A 61 7.26 3.25 19.52
C TYR A 61 7.50 1.88 18.92
N MET A 62 8.62 1.28 19.30
CA MET A 62 8.95 -0.11 18.99
C MET A 62 9.76 -0.72 20.12
N GLU A 63 9.64 -2.04 20.31
CA GLU A 63 10.46 -2.79 21.24
C GLU A 63 11.90 -2.97 20.73
N ALA A 64 12.83 -3.25 21.64
CA ALA A 64 14.26 -3.33 21.33
C ALA A 64 14.63 -4.42 20.32
N ALA A 65 13.78 -5.44 20.17
CA ALA A 65 13.97 -6.52 19.21
C ALA A 65 13.53 -6.15 17.79
N ILE A 66 12.93 -4.98 17.58
CA ILE A 66 12.55 -4.50 16.24
C ILE A 66 13.73 -3.77 15.60
N LYS A 67 14.18 -4.28 14.47
CA LYS A 67 15.14 -3.60 13.58
C LYS A 67 14.38 -2.74 12.57
N MET A 68 14.76 -1.49 12.47
CA MET A 68 14.23 -0.52 11.51
C MET A 68 15.22 -0.33 10.35
N GLU A 69 14.74 -0.38 9.12
CA GLU A 69 15.54 -0.16 7.92
C GLU A 69 14.74 0.63 6.88
N THR A 70 15.26 1.79 6.47
CA THR A 70 14.63 2.58 5.42
C THR A 70 14.96 1.99 4.06
N VAL A 71 13.94 1.76 3.25
CA VAL A 71 14.04 1.20 1.91
C VAL A 71 13.45 2.17 0.88
N PHE A 72 13.93 2.04 -0.36
CA PHE A 72 13.40 2.80 -1.48
C PHE A 72 12.32 1.95 -2.19
N GLY A 73 11.10 2.43 -2.22
CA GLY A 73 9.95 1.64 -2.68
C GLY A 73 9.33 0.84 -1.54
N ASP A 74 8.63 -0.21 -1.85
CA ASP A 74 7.95 -1.10 -0.88
C ASP A 74 8.87 -2.14 -0.21
N GLY A 75 10.17 -2.11 -0.51
CA GLY A 75 11.11 -3.09 0.01
C GLY A 75 10.98 -4.50 -0.60
N SER A 76 10.12 -4.69 -1.59
CA SER A 76 9.90 -5.99 -2.25
C SER A 76 11.10 -6.50 -3.06
N GLY A 77 12.12 -5.67 -3.27
CA GLY A 77 13.28 -6.00 -4.09
C GLY A 77 12.99 -6.06 -5.60
N ALA A 78 11.77 -5.80 -6.02
CA ALA A 78 11.38 -5.79 -7.44
C ALA A 78 12.22 -4.81 -8.27
N ASP A 79 12.75 -3.76 -7.63
CA ASP A 79 13.68 -2.82 -8.27
C ASP A 79 15.13 -3.31 -8.30
N ALA A 80 15.50 -4.32 -7.52
CA ALA A 80 16.86 -4.86 -7.50
C ALA A 80 17.24 -5.54 -8.81
N ASN A 81 16.28 -6.12 -9.51
CA ASN A 81 16.48 -6.84 -10.78
C ASN A 81 16.28 -5.97 -12.04
N LYS A 82 15.87 -4.72 -11.90
CA LYS A 82 15.80 -3.79 -13.04
C LYS A 82 17.20 -3.32 -13.37
N GLY A 83 17.64 -3.54 -14.61
CA GLY A 83 18.89 -3.01 -15.12
C GLY A 83 18.97 -1.47 -14.97
N LEU A 84 20.18 -0.91 -15.10
CA LEU A 84 20.48 0.51 -14.85
C LEU A 84 19.48 1.48 -15.54
N GLY A 85 19.02 1.15 -16.73
CA GLY A 85 18.01 1.92 -17.48
C GLY A 85 16.62 1.87 -16.86
N GLY A 86 16.19 0.72 -16.29
CA GLY A 86 14.91 0.58 -15.59
C GLY A 86 14.90 1.31 -14.25
N LYS A 87 16.03 1.30 -13.54
CA LYS A 87 16.22 2.09 -12.30
C LYS A 87 16.18 3.59 -12.57
N LEU A 88 16.79 4.03 -13.67
CA LEU A 88 16.80 5.45 -14.07
C LEU A 88 15.40 5.93 -14.49
N LEU A 89 14.63 5.07 -15.21
CA LEU A 89 13.27 5.40 -15.64
C LEU A 89 12.28 5.45 -14.47
N SER A 90 12.41 4.54 -13.51
CA SER A 90 11.61 4.55 -12.27
C SER A 90 11.98 5.73 -11.37
N ALA A 91 13.28 6.03 -11.24
CA ALA A 91 13.75 7.21 -10.52
C ALA A 91 13.29 8.54 -11.18
N GLY A 92 13.28 8.60 -12.52
CA GLY A 92 12.80 9.76 -13.26
C GLY A 92 11.29 10.01 -13.08
N LYS A 93 10.47 8.95 -13.07
CA LYS A 93 9.04 9.04 -12.75
C LYS A 93 8.79 9.46 -11.30
N ARG A 94 9.61 9.00 -10.36
CA ARG A 94 9.53 9.35 -8.93
C ARG A 94 10.01 10.77 -8.66
N ALA A 95 11.05 11.24 -9.35
CA ALA A 95 11.54 12.62 -9.25
C ALA A 95 10.55 13.65 -9.83
N MET A 96 9.73 13.27 -10.83
CA MET A 96 8.69 14.15 -11.38
C MET A 96 7.52 14.39 -10.42
N ILE A 97 7.35 13.56 -9.39
CA ILE A 97 6.24 13.64 -8.41
C ILE A 97 6.71 14.28 -7.09
N GLY A 98 7.97 14.76 -7.04
CA GLY A 98 8.50 15.58 -5.94
C GLY A 98 8.92 14.83 -4.67
N GLU A 99 8.50 13.59 -4.45
CA GLU A 99 8.91 12.77 -3.30
C GLU A 99 8.99 11.30 -3.69
N GLY A 100 10.16 10.68 -3.49
CA GLY A 100 10.31 9.23 -3.56
C GLY A 100 9.44 8.56 -2.49
N LEU A 101 8.85 7.40 -2.80
CA LEU A 101 8.26 6.54 -1.79
C LEU A 101 9.39 6.00 -0.90
N PHE A 102 9.65 6.69 0.21
CA PHE A 102 10.53 6.20 1.25
C PHE A 102 9.67 5.44 2.25
N MET A 103 9.88 4.14 2.29
CA MET A 103 9.21 3.28 3.26
C MET A 103 10.24 2.79 4.28
N THR A 104 9.75 2.49 5.45
CA THR A 104 10.57 1.90 6.51
C THR A 104 10.05 0.50 6.80
N VAL A 105 10.94 -0.47 6.75
CA VAL A 105 10.68 -1.86 7.18
C VAL A 105 11.02 -1.98 8.66
N PHE A 106 10.11 -2.55 9.41
CA PHE A 106 10.28 -2.88 10.83
C PHE A 106 10.22 -4.40 10.94
N GLN A 107 11.32 -5.03 11.33
CA GLN A 107 11.45 -6.48 11.41
C GLN A 107 11.72 -6.94 12.82
N ASN A 108 11.01 -7.94 13.29
CA ASN A 108 11.37 -8.63 14.52
C ASN A 108 12.61 -9.52 14.28
N ILE A 109 13.71 -9.18 14.92
CA ILE A 109 14.98 -9.93 14.83
C ILE A 109 15.21 -10.86 16.02
N ASP A 110 14.31 -10.91 17.00
CA ASP A 110 14.36 -11.91 18.07
C ASP A 110 14.03 -13.30 17.45
N PRO A 111 14.88 -14.32 17.67
CA PRO A 111 14.67 -15.63 17.06
C PRO A 111 13.59 -16.48 17.77
N ALA A 112 13.08 -16.05 18.92
CA ALA A 112 12.24 -16.87 19.78
C ALA A 112 10.99 -16.17 20.33
N ASN A 113 10.99 -14.85 20.41
CA ASN A 113 9.91 -14.10 21.04
C ASN A 113 9.23 -13.15 20.06
N GLN A 114 7.96 -12.90 20.29
CA GLN A 114 7.24 -11.82 19.62
C GLN A 114 7.80 -10.47 20.04
N ALA A 115 7.66 -9.47 19.17
CA ALA A 115 8.00 -8.10 19.45
C ALA A 115 6.97 -7.15 18.84
N LYS A 116 6.80 -5.97 19.47
CA LYS A 116 5.76 -5.03 19.15
C LYS A 116 6.31 -3.74 18.53
N VAL A 117 5.54 -3.20 17.59
CA VAL A 117 5.76 -1.88 17.01
C VAL A 117 4.41 -1.18 16.80
N ALA A 118 4.33 0.10 17.09
CA ALA A 118 3.09 0.85 17.00
C ALA A 118 3.17 2.02 16.02
N PHE A 119 2.07 2.25 15.31
CA PHE A 119 1.93 3.29 14.30
C PHE A 119 0.68 4.12 14.52
N ALA A 120 0.79 5.43 14.26
CA ALA A 120 -0.35 6.35 14.20
C ALA A 120 -0.06 7.49 13.23
N ALA A 121 -1.12 8.09 12.70
CA ALA A 121 -1.00 9.34 11.97
C ALA A 121 -0.73 10.52 12.92
N PRO A 122 -0.10 11.60 12.44
CA PRO A 122 0.19 12.79 13.26
C PRO A 122 -1.05 13.68 13.51
N TYR A 123 -2.23 13.24 13.13
CA TYR A 123 -3.50 13.96 13.27
C TYR A 123 -4.61 13.03 13.77
N PRO A 124 -5.68 13.57 14.40
CA PRO A 124 -6.80 12.78 14.87
C PRO A 124 -7.44 11.97 13.74
N GLY A 125 -7.74 10.71 14.02
CA GLY A 125 -8.36 9.86 13.02
C GLY A 125 -8.59 8.44 13.51
N LYS A 126 -9.31 7.70 12.68
CA LYS A 126 -9.58 6.27 12.84
C LYS A 126 -8.63 5.47 11.98
N ILE A 127 -8.23 4.30 12.49
CA ILE A 127 -7.46 3.32 11.72
C ILE A 127 -8.41 2.31 11.12
N ILE A 128 -8.27 2.08 9.82
CA ILE A 128 -9.08 1.15 9.04
C ILE A 128 -8.19 0.00 8.62
N PRO A 129 -8.29 -1.17 9.28
CA PRO A 129 -7.63 -2.37 8.81
C PRO A 129 -8.37 -2.90 7.57
N VAL A 130 -7.64 -3.21 6.52
CA VAL A 130 -8.18 -3.77 5.28
C VAL A 130 -7.39 -5.01 4.92
N ASP A 131 -8.06 -6.14 4.89
CA ASP A 131 -7.54 -7.37 4.32
C ASP A 131 -7.71 -7.29 2.79
N LEU A 132 -6.59 -7.29 2.07
CA LEU A 132 -6.59 -7.14 0.62
C LEU A 132 -7.28 -8.31 -0.10
N ASP A 133 -7.34 -9.49 0.49
CA ASP A 133 -8.09 -10.61 -0.10
C ASP A 133 -9.59 -10.30 -0.25
N THR A 134 -10.14 -9.43 0.60
CA THR A 134 -11.54 -8.96 0.49
C THR A 134 -11.78 -7.96 -0.65
N PHE A 135 -10.70 -7.50 -1.30
CA PHE A 135 -10.71 -6.54 -2.40
C PHE A 135 -10.02 -7.09 -3.67
N ASP A 136 -10.14 -8.40 -3.90
CA ASP A 136 -9.47 -9.06 -5.03
C ASP A 136 -7.96 -8.75 -5.08
N GLN A 137 -7.32 -8.68 -3.90
CA GLN A 137 -5.89 -8.41 -3.72
C GLN A 137 -5.43 -7.06 -4.30
N THR A 138 -6.34 -6.11 -4.45
CA THR A 138 -6.01 -4.78 -4.95
C THR A 138 -6.90 -3.71 -4.31
N LEU A 139 -6.26 -2.71 -3.71
CA LEU A 139 -6.92 -1.52 -3.18
C LEU A 139 -6.24 -0.27 -3.73
N ILE A 140 -7.04 0.72 -4.09
CA ILE A 140 -6.54 2.05 -4.46
C ILE A 140 -6.82 2.98 -3.28
N CYS A 141 -5.79 3.62 -2.72
CA CYS A 141 -5.96 4.57 -1.62
C CYS A 141 -5.25 5.89 -1.90
N GLN A 142 -5.65 6.93 -1.20
CA GLN A 142 -4.91 8.18 -1.20
C GLN A 142 -3.58 8.00 -0.45
N LYS A 143 -2.49 8.59 -0.96
CA LYS A 143 -1.16 8.47 -0.34
C LYS A 143 -1.20 8.85 1.14
N SER A 144 -1.85 9.97 1.48
CA SER A 144 -1.97 10.46 2.86
C SER A 144 -2.82 9.56 3.78
N ALA A 145 -3.58 8.63 3.23
CA ALA A 145 -4.36 7.67 4.01
C ALA A 145 -3.56 6.40 4.37
N PHE A 146 -2.52 6.05 3.61
CA PHE A 146 -1.71 4.88 3.92
C PHE A 146 -0.91 5.10 5.22
N LEU A 147 -0.93 4.13 6.11
CA LEU A 147 -0.20 4.17 7.38
C LEU A 147 0.90 3.10 7.42
N CYS A 148 0.51 1.85 7.33
CA CYS A 148 1.43 0.70 7.30
C CYS A 148 0.76 -0.52 6.69
N ALA A 149 1.54 -1.56 6.37
CA ALA A 149 1.06 -2.82 5.83
C ALA A 149 1.98 -3.98 6.21
N ALA A 150 1.45 -5.20 6.20
CA ALA A 150 2.26 -6.41 6.26
C ALA A 150 3.31 -6.40 5.14
N LYS A 151 4.54 -6.82 5.44
CA LYS A 151 5.57 -6.93 4.41
C LYS A 151 5.18 -8.01 3.39
N GLY A 152 5.34 -7.70 2.11
CA GLY A 152 4.85 -8.51 0.99
C GLY A 152 3.74 -7.80 0.22
N VAL A 153 3.05 -6.85 0.85
CA VAL A 153 2.18 -5.92 0.12
C VAL A 153 3.02 -4.99 -0.74
N ASN A 154 2.70 -4.94 -2.04
CA ASN A 154 3.33 -4.00 -2.97
C ASN A 154 2.61 -2.65 -2.94
N ILE A 155 3.38 -1.57 -2.97
CA ILE A 155 2.88 -0.20 -2.93
C ILE A 155 3.41 0.54 -4.15
N ASP A 156 2.51 0.83 -5.09
CA ASP A 156 2.83 1.52 -6.33
C ASP A 156 2.05 2.84 -6.44
N LEU A 157 2.61 3.81 -7.16
CA LEU A 157 1.86 5.00 -7.52
C LEU A 157 0.77 4.65 -8.53
N TYR A 158 -0.45 5.09 -8.26
CA TYR A 158 -1.59 4.90 -9.15
C TYR A 158 -1.83 6.17 -9.96
N LEU A 159 -1.34 6.17 -11.20
CA LEU A 159 -1.48 7.28 -12.15
C LEU A 159 -2.55 6.96 -13.18
N GLN A 160 -3.66 7.67 -13.14
CA GLN A 160 -4.66 7.56 -14.21
C GLN A 160 -4.15 8.23 -15.50
N LYS A 161 -4.29 7.54 -16.62
CA LYS A 161 -3.83 8.01 -17.95
C LYS A 161 -4.59 9.25 -18.46
N LYS A 162 -5.77 9.53 -17.90
CA LYS A 162 -6.65 10.64 -18.32
C LYS A 162 -6.33 11.98 -17.65
N LEU A 163 -5.62 11.95 -16.53
CA LEU A 163 -5.24 13.19 -15.82
C LEU A 163 -4.04 13.81 -16.53
N GLY A 164 -4.27 14.91 -17.20
CA GLY A 164 -3.19 15.68 -17.85
C GLY A 164 -2.12 16.09 -16.83
N ALA A 165 -0.86 16.12 -17.25
CA ALA A 165 0.31 16.45 -16.40
C ALA A 165 0.22 17.80 -15.64
N GLY A 166 -0.75 18.65 -15.97
CA GLY A 166 -0.97 19.95 -15.31
C GLY A 166 -1.72 19.90 -13.97
N LEU A 167 -2.42 18.79 -13.66
CA LEU A 167 -3.16 18.65 -12.39
C LEU A 167 -2.30 18.16 -11.22
N PHE A 168 -1.07 17.72 -11.50
CA PHE A 168 -0.11 17.30 -10.48
C PHE A 168 0.73 18.45 -9.89
N GLY A 169 0.46 19.69 -10.25
CA GLY A 169 1.24 20.89 -9.92
C GLY A 169 0.87 21.59 -8.63
N GLY A 170 0.62 20.88 -7.56
CA GLY A 170 0.41 21.45 -6.23
C GLY A 170 0.16 20.31 -5.26
N GLU A 171 0.61 20.36 -4.04
CA GLU A 171 0.59 19.40 -2.94
C GLU A 171 -0.64 18.45 -2.97
N GLY A 172 -0.58 17.39 -3.83
CA GLY A 172 -1.70 16.99 -4.61
C GLY A 172 -2.36 15.73 -4.14
N PHE A 173 -3.38 15.47 -4.87
CA PHE A 173 -4.15 14.23 -4.86
C PHE A 173 -3.32 13.13 -5.51
N ILE A 174 -2.58 12.41 -4.70
CA ILE A 174 -1.74 11.28 -5.13
C ILE A 174 -2.41 9.98 -4.67
N MET A 175 -2.68 9.09 -5.62
CA MET A 175 -3.22 7.77 -5.33
C MET A 175 -2.13 6.71 -5.36
N GLN A 176 -2.27 5.71 -4.52
CA GLN A 176 -1.42 4.53 -4.44
C GLN A 176 -2.25 3.29 -4.74
N ARG A 177 -1.64 2.32 -5.41
CA ARG A 177 -2.19 0.98 -5.58
C ARG A 177 -1.48 0.06 -4.62
N LEU A 178 -2.25 -0.59 -3.76
CA LEU A 178 -1.80 -1.60 -2.82
C LEU A 178 -2.19 -2.96 -3.38
N THR A 179 -1.22 -3.87 -3.55
CA THR A 179 -1.50 -5.21 -4.09
C THR A 179 -0.82 -6.29 -3.26
N GLY A 180 -1.51 -7.42 -3.10
CA GLY A 180 -1.04 -8.57 -2.32
C GLY A 180 -2.16 -9.23 -1.54
N ASP A 181 -1.80 -10.16 -0.66
CA ASP A 181 -2.70 -10.94 0.20
C ASP A 181 -2.64 -10.52 1.68
N GLY A 182 -1.94 -9.44 2.00
CA GLY A 182 -1.73 -9.00 3.37
C GLY A 182 -2.71 -7.94 3.86
N VAL A 183 -2.65 -7.68 5.16
CA VAL A 183 -3.40 -6.60 5.78
C VAL A 183 -2.70 -5.26 5.58
N VAL A 184 -3.49 -4.23 5.28
CA VAL A 184 -3.06 -2.85 5.20
C VAL A 184 -3.84 -2.00 6.20
N PHE A 185 -3.21 -0.98 6.73
CA PHE A 185 -3.82 -0.05 7.68
C PHE A 185 -3.86 1.33 7.04
N LEU A 186 -5.07 1.87 6.94
CA LEU A 186 -5.30 3.22 6.47
C LEU A 186 -5.69 4.10 7.65
N ASN A 187 -5.33 5.38 7.58
CA ASN A 187 -5.80 6.37 8.53
C ASN A 187 -6.75 7.35 7.85
N ALA A 188 -7.84 7.68 8.52
CA ALA A 188 -8.81 8.65 8.03
C ALA A 188 -9.33 9.53 9.17
N GLY A 189 -9.32 10.84 8.98
CA GLY A 189 -9.93 11.79 9.89
C GLY A 189 -11.46 11.85 9.75
N GLY A 190 -12.14 12.31 10.79
CA GLY A 190 -13.58 12.55 10.75
C GLY A 190 -14.45 11.29 10.71
N THR A 191 -15.62 11.42 10.12
CA THR A 191 -16.59 10.32 9.97
C THR A 191 -16.32 9.52 8.70
N ILE A 192 -16.14 8.22 8.86
CA ILE A 192 -15.87 7.29 7.76
C ILE A 192 -17.18 6.74 7.22
N ILE A 193 -17.39 6.90 5.91
CA ILE A 193 -18.57 6.39 5.21
C ILE A 193 -18.11 5.41 4.14
N LYS A 194 -18.57 4.16 4.23
CA LYS A 194 -18.39 3.16 3.18
C LYS A 194 -19.60 3.18 2.25
N LYS A 195 -19.36 3.40 0.96
CA LYS A 195 -20.39 3.36 -0.08
C LYS A 195 -20.13 2.23 -1.05
N GLN A 196 -21.18 1.54 -1.45
CA GLN A 196 -21.17 0.63 -2.58
C GLN A 196 -21.92 1.31 -3.72
N LEU A 197 -21.25 1.46 -4.85
CA LEU A 197 -21.82 2.05 -6.05
C LEU A 197 -22.41 0.95 -6.93
N ALA A 198 -23.58 1.19 -7.49
CA ALA A 198 -24.13 0.34 -8.52
C ALA A 198 -23.37 0.53 -9.85
N GLU A 199 -23.52 -0.40 -10.80
CA GLU A 199 -22.90 -0.27 -12.12
C GLU A 199 -23.40 1.03 -12.82
N GLY A 200 -22.43 1.86 -13.23
CA GLY A 200 -22.70 3.17 -13.84
C GLY A 200 -23.12 4.27 -12.86
N GLU A 201 -23.23 3.98 -11.56
CA GLU A 201 -23.48 5.02 -10.56
C GLU A 201 -22.26 5.93 -10.41
N MET A 202 -22.51 7.23 -10.36
CA MET A 202 -21.47 8.24 -10.20
C MET A 202 -21.79 9.13 -9.01
N ILE A 203 -20.77 9.41 -8.20
CA ILE A 203 -20.83 10.41 -7.12
C ILE A 203 -19.73 11.46 -7.32
N LYS A 204 -19.98 12.65 -6.85
CA LYS A 204 -18.97 13.71 -6.78
C LYS A 204 -18.57 13.87 -5.32
N ILE A 205 -17.27 13.86 -5.08
CA ILE A 205 -16.71 14.00 -3.73
C ILE A 205 -15.52 14.98 -3.79
N ASP A 206 -15.26 15.65 -2.71
CA ASP A 206 -14.03 16.42 -2.54
C ASP A 206 -12.82 15.48 -2.48
N THR A 207 -11.70 15.87 -3.10
CA THR A 207 -10.49 15.03 -3.16
C THR A 207 -9.94 14.71 -1.77
N GLY A 208 -10.06 15.62 -0.80
CA GLY A 208 -9.66 15.41 0.59
C GLY A 208 -10.56 14.43 1.37
N CYS A 209 -11.72 14.07 0.82
CA CYS A 209 -12.67 13.14 1.44
C CYS A 209 -12.53 11.69 0.93
N LEU A 210 -11.74 11.44 -0.12
CA LEU A 210 -11.51 10.09 -0.61
C LEU A 210 -10.38 9.43 0.19
N VAL A 211 -10.68 8.33 0.86
CA VAL A 211 -9.69 7.52 1.58
C VAL A 211 -9.17 6.39 0.70
N ALA A 212 -10.07 5.55 0.23
CA ALA A 212 -9.74 4.40 -0.62
C ALA A 212 -10.96 3.97 -1.46
N MET A 213 -10.67 3.18 -2.50
CA MET A 213 -11.67 2.59 -3.39
C MET A 213 -11.19 1.26 -3.94
N SER A 214 -12.12 0.38 -4.34
CA SER A 214 -11.79 -0.83 -5.07
C SER A 214 -11.24 -0.52 -6.47
N GLU A 215 -10.45 -1.41 -7.06
CA GLU A 215 -9.91 -1.26 -8.42
C GLU A 215 -10.99 -1.16 -9.49
N THR A 216 -12.19 -1.63 -9.20
CA THR A 216 -13.35 -1.58 -10.12
C THR A 216 -14.00 -0.20 -10.23
N VAL A 217 -13.62 0.75 -9.38
CA VAL A 217 -14.12 2.13 -9.40
C VAL A 217 -13.19 3.00 -10.24
N ASP A 218 -13.74 3.57 -11.29
CA ASP A 218 -13.08 4.62 -12.05
C ASP A 218 -13.27 5.98 -11.37
N TYR A 219 -12.26 6.85 -11.44
CA TYR A 219 -12.38 8.22 -10.94
C TYR A 219 -11.80 9.21 -11.95
N ASP A 220 -12.29 10.43 -11.90
CA ASP A 220 -11.72 11.57 -12.62
C ASP A 220 -11.66 12.77 -11.69
N VAL A 221 -10.75 13.70 -11.95
CA VAL A 221 -10.60 14.92 -11.16
C VAL A 221 -11.00 16.11 -12.01
N ALA A 222 -12.01 16.84 -11.57
CA ALA A 222 -12.47 18.06 -12.20
C ALA A 222 -12.11 19.27 -11.32
N LEU A 223 -11.77 20.39 -11.95
CA LEU A 223 -11.63 21.66 -11.24
C LEU A 223 -13.03 22.20 -10.87
N GLN A 224 -13.11 22.98 -9.80
CA GLN A 224 -14.37 23.51 -9.27
C GLN A 224 -15.17 24.31 -10.33
N ASN A 225 -14.52 24.88 -11.33
CA ASN A 225 -15.16 25.63 -12.41
C ASN A 225 -15.76 24.75 -13.52
N ASP A 226 -15.52 23.44 -13.50
CA ASP A 226 -15.97 22.46 -14.50
C ASP A 226 -17.13 21.58 -13.98
N ILE A 227 -17.68 21.95 -12.80
CA ILE A 227 -18.77 21.21 -12.13
C ILE A 227 -20.13 21.91 -12.34
#